data_aabb9840024c78342c332a5d4d55224d
#
_entry.id   aabb9840024c78342c332a5d4d55224d
#
_cell.length_a   1.000
_cell.length_b   1.000
_cell.length_c   1.000
_cell.angle_alpha   90.00
_cell.angle_beta   90.00
_cell.angle_gamma   90.00
#
_symmetry.space_group_name_H-M   'P 1'
#
loop_
_entity.id
_entity.type
_entity.pdbx_description
1 polymer ?
#
loop_
_entity_poly.entity_id
_entity_poly.type
_entity_poly.pdbx_seq_one_letter_code
_entity_poly.pdbx_strand_id
1 'polypeptide(L)'
;MALCSQIREKDYTLYAIARSNKNNSELESIQAKIMLADALDKKQVSEVLSAIDNQSIVVSLVGGQNAELAIRSDFPANKNIIDACKELGFSRFIFVTSIGAGESKPQLPEMLKPFLGPVAEEKTKAENVLRSSNLKYTIIRPGQLTNDPATGNGILTEECILGTMTRQDLASMVMKAIDDDETIGKIYSTLDQHKDPDFSWVQNR
;
A
#
# COMPACT_ATOMS: atom_id res chain seq x y z
N MET A 1 -0.40 9.40 7.01
CA MET A 1 0.42 10.62 7.17
C MET A 1 1.93 10.35 7.06
N ALA A 2 2.54 9.38 7.75
CA ALA A 2 3.99 9.16 7.76
C ALA A 2 4.66 9.21 6.37
N LEU A 3 4.14 8.47 5.38
CA LEU A 3 4.67 8.51 4.01
C LEU A 3 4.58 9.90 3.36
N CYS A 4 3.44 10.57 3.51
CA CYS A 4 3.25 11.91 2.92
C CYS A 4 4.26 12.93 3.48
N SER A 5 4.54 12.88 4.78
CA SER A 5 5.55 13.73 5.40
C SER A 5 6.95 13.44 4.84
N GLN A 6 7.34 12.18 4.76
CA GLN A 6 8.65 11.80 4.22
C GLN A 6 8.83 12.17 2.72
N ILE A 7 7.77 12.08 1.92
CA ILE A 7 7.77 12.54 0.53
C ILE A 7 8.06 14.05 0.46
N ARG A 8 7.42 14.84 1.35
CA ARG A 8 7.63 16.29 1.38
C ARG A 8 8.99 16.70 1.92
N GLU A 9 9.55 15.96 2.87
CA GLU A 9 10.92 16.17 3.38
C GLU A 9 11.99 16.04 2.28
N LYS A 10 11.69 15.30 1.20
CA LYS A 10 12.54 15.18 0.02
C LYS A 10 12.19 16.14 -1.12
N ASP A 11 11.39 17.17 -0.85
CA ASP A 11 10.94 18.18 -1.83
C ASP A 11 10.18 17.62 -3.05
N TYR A 12 9.67 16.38 -2.98
CA TYR A 12 8.82 15.85 -4.04
C TYR A 12 7.46 16.54 -4.05
N THR A 13 6.90 16.75 -5.24
CA THR A 13 5.51 17.17 -5.38
C THR A 13 4.60 16.01 -4.96
N LEU A 14 3.78 16.23 -3.93
CA LEU A 14 2.84 15.23 -3.41
C LEU A 14 1.41 15.54 -3.89
N TYR A 15 0.83 14.61 -4.62
CA TYR A 15 -0.62 14.55 -4.88
C TYR A 15 -1.23 13.51 -3.93
N ALA A 16 -2.16 13.94 -3.09
CA ALA A 16 -2.87 13.08 -2.17
C ALA A 16 -4.32 12.90 -2.65
N ILE A 17 -4.66 11.69 -3.07
CA ILE A 17 -6.03 11.37 -3.50
C ILE A 17 -6.80 10.88 -2.29
N ALA A 18 -7.85 11.63 -1.91
CA ALA A 18 -8.69 11.35 -0.75
C ALA A 18 -10.15 11.19 -1.17
N ARG A 19 -10.91 10.35 -0.44
CA ARG A 19 -12.34 10.15 -0.72
C ARG A 19 -13.21 11.35 -0.31
N SER A 20 -12.76 12.15 0.63
CA SER A 20 -13.50 13.32 1.12
C SER A 20 -12.55 14.36 1.72
N ASN A 21 -13.05 15.58 1.92
CA ASN A 21 -12.31 16.67 2.59
C ASN A 21 -12.25 16.52 4.12
N LYS A 22 -12.84 15.49 4.70
CA LYS A 22 -12.77 15.27 6.15
C LYS A 22 -11.35 14.89 6.56
N ASN A 23 -10.82 15.58 7.57
CA ASN A 23 -9.49 15.31 8.16
C ASN A 23 -8.30 15.53 7.21
N ASN A 24 -8.39 16.45 6.27
CA ASN A 24 -7.29 16.78 5.36
C ASN A 24 -6.33 17.84 5.92
N SER A 25 -6.56 18.39 7.11
CA SER A 25 -5.74 19.44 7.71
C SER A 25 -4.25 19.07 7.82
N GLU A 26 -3.93 17.80 8.10
CA GLU A 26 -2.55 17.32 8.14
C GLU A 26 -1.93 17.30 6.73
N LEU A 27 -2.69 16.94 5.69
CA LEU A 27 -2.22 16.98 4.29
C LEU A 27 -2.01 18.43 3.82
N GLU A 28 -2.88 19.34 4.22
CA GLU A 28 -2.78 20.77 3.94
C GLU A 28 -1.54 21.39 4.61
N SER A 29 -1.26 21.00 5.87
CA SER A 29 -0.10 21.50 6.61
C SER A 29 1.25 21.17 5.97
N ILE A 30 1.33 20.07 5.24
CA ILE A 30 2.51 19.65 4.47
C ILE A 30 2.44 20.07 3.00
N GLN A 31 1.49 20.94 2.63
CA GLN A 31 1.32 21.46 1.28
C GLN A 31 1.10 20.36 0.22
N ALA A 32 0.40 19.29 0.56
CA ALA A 32 -0.01 18.28 -0.41
C ALA A 32 -1.08 18.85 -1.35
N LYS A 33 -0.99 18.52 -2.64
CA LYS A 33 -2.05 18.80 -3.60
C LYS A 33 -3.15 17.76 -3.43
N ILE A 34 -4.24 18.14 -2.76
CA ILE A 34 -5.33 17.24 -2.44
C ILE A 34 -6.30 17.15 -3.61
N MET A 35 -6.59 15.94 -4.05
CA MET A 35 -7.57 15.64 -5.09
C MET A 35 -8.63 14.69 -4.53
N LEU A 36 -9.88 14.87 -4.93
CA LEU A 36 -10.98 14.06 -4.41
C LEU A 36 -11.43 13.02 -5.43
N ALA A 37 -11.42 11.76 -5.02
CA ALA A 37 -12.00 10.66 -5.77
C ALA A 37 -12.37 9.49 -4.85
N ASP A 38 -13.48 8.82 -5.13
CA ASP A 38 -13.75 7.51 -4.60
C ASP A 38 -13.04 6.48 -5.50
N ALA A 39 -12.11 5.72 -4.94
CA ALA A 39 -11.36 4.71 -5.67
C ALA A 39 -12.25 3.56 -6.22
N LEU A 40 -13.46 3.40 -5.72
CA LEU A 40 -14.48 2.49 -6.27
C LEU A 40 -15.16 3.02 -7.53
N ASP A 41 -15.08 4.33 -7.79
CA ASP A 41 -15.60 4.97 -8.99
C ASP A 41 -14.49 5.10 -10.05
N LYS A 42 -14.51 4.21 -11.06
CA LYS A 42 -13.51 4.19 -12.13
C LYS A 42 -13.39 5.56 -12.84
N LYS A 43 -14.50 6.27 -13.03
CA LYS A 43 -14.51 7.56 -13.72
C LYS A 43 -13.78 8.63 -12.91
N GLN A 44 -14.09 8.74 -11.61
CA GLN A 44 -13.40 9.69 -10.73
C GLN A 44 -11.91 9.40 -10.64
N VAL A 45 -11.51 8.12 -10.55
CA VAL A 45 -10.10 7.71 -10.56
C VAL A 45 -9.42 8.16 -11.84
N SER A 46 -10.03 7.92 -13.00
CA SER A 46 -9.46 8.32 -14.29
C SER A 46 -9.36 9.85 -14.42
N GLU A 47 -10.39 10.59 -13.98
CA GLU A 47 -10.41 12.05 -14.00
C GLU A 47 -9.27 12.66 -13.16
N VAL A 48 -9.08 12.21 -11.92
CA VAL A 48 -8.02 12.76 -11.06
C VAL A 48 -6.63 12.40 -11.56
N LEU A 49 -6.42 11.16 -12.04
CA LEU A 49 -5.13 10.73 -12.55
C LEU A 49 -4.78 11.43 -13.88
N SER A 50 -5.77 11.75 -14.72
CA SER A 50 -5.52 12.48 -15.97
C SER A 50 -5.02 13.92 -15.77
N ALA A 51 -5.23 14.48 -14.57
CA ALA A 51 -4.74 15.81 -14.21
C ALA A 51 -3.31 15.79 -13.59
N ILE A 52 -2.70 14.61 -13.47
CA ILE A 52 -1.35 14.40 -12.92
C ILE A 52 -0.42 13.99 -14.05
N ASP A 53 0.81 14.51 -14.04
CA ASP A 53 1.84 14.09 -14.98
C ASP A 53 2.10 12.57 -14.86
N ASN A 54 2.00 11.86 -15.97
CA ASN A 54 2.18 10.41 -16.03
C ASN A 54 3.62 9.93 -15.74
N GLN A 55 4.59 10.85 -15.65
CA GLN A 55 5.92 10.55 -15.13
C GLN A 55 5.93 10.41 -13.60
N SER A 56 4.83 10.75 -12.93
CA SER A 56 4.70 10.58 -11.49
C SER A 56 4.67 9.11 -11.08
N ILE A 57 5.18 8.83 -9.88
CA ILE A 57 5.09 7.50 -9.25
C ILE A 57 3.74 7.40 -8.53
N VAL A 58 2.98 6.36 -8.83
CA VAL A 58 1.73 6.07 -8.12
C VAL A 58 2.02 5.12 -6.97
N VAL A 59 1.59 5.49 -5.76
CA VAL A 59 1.66 4.65 -4.57
C VAL A 59 0.25 4.35 -4.08
N SER A 60 -0.15 3.08 -4.10
CA SER A 60 -1.44 2.67 -3.54
C SER A 60 -1.27 2.05 -2.16
N LEU A 61 -1.97 2.66 -1.18
CA LEU A 61 -2.15 2.16 0.18
C LEU A 61 -3.63 1.80 0.42
N VAL A 62 -4.40 1.69 -0.66
CA VAL A 62 -5.86 1.48 -0.57
C VAL A 62 -6.17 0.09 -0.05
N GLY A 63 -7.00 0.04 0.99
CA GLY A 63 -7.51 -1.19 1.59
C GLY A 63 -8.88 -0.97 2.22
N GLY A 64 -9.67 -2.03 2.32
CA GLY A 64 -10.98 -1.98 2.95
C GLY A 64 -10.88 -2.09 4.48
N GLN A 65 -11.72 -1.37 5.20
CA GLN A 65 -11.85 -1.44 6.65
C GLN A 65 -13.09 -2.24 7.10
N ASN A 66 -14.01 -2.52 6.17
CA ASN A 66 -15.22 -3.26 6.49
C ASN A 66 -14.93 -4.74 6.71
N ALA A 67 -15.65 -5.38 7.64
CA ALA A 67 -15.58 -6.81 7.84
C ALA A 67 -16.22 -7.60 6.69
N GLU A 68 -17.23 -7.02 6.04
CA GLU A 68 -17.95 -7.62 4.93
C GLU A 68 -17.17 -7.49 3.61
N LEU A 69 -16.75 -8.63 3.05
CA LEU A 69 -15.93 -8.67 1.84
C LEU A 69 -16.59 -8.02 0.62
N ALA A 70 -17.90 -8.15 0.48
CA ALA A 70 -18.64 -7.64 -0.67
C ALA A 70 -18.53 -6.11 -0.87
N ILE A 71 -18.25 -5.38 0.21
CA ILE A 71 -18.13 -3.91 0.20
C ILE A 71 -16.71 -3.41 0.47
N ARG A 72 -15.73 -4.33 0.50
CA ARG A 72 -14.33 -3.95 0.68
C ARG A 72 -13.73 -3.42 -0.61
N SER A 73 -12.85 -2.45 -0.45
CA SER A 73 -12.17 -1.76 -1.57
C SER A 73 -10.84 -2.43 -1.98
N ASP A 74 -10.38 -3.50 -1.30
CA ASP A 74 -9.05 -4.07 -1.51
C ASP A 74 -8.80 -4.46 -2.98
N PHE A 75 -9.71 -5.16 -3.63
CA PHE A 75 -9.58 -5.52 -5.04
C PHE A 75 -10.16 -4.46 -5.99
N PRO A 76 -11.46 -4.10 -5.92
CA PRO A 76 -12.08 -3.28 -6.97
C PRO A 76 -11.46 -1.89 -7.07
N ALA A 77 -11.11 -1.26 -5.95
CA ALA A 77 -10.50 0.06 -5.98
C ALA A 77 -9.08 0.02 -6.57
N ASN A 78 -8.26 -0.94 -6.15
CA ASN A 78 -6.91 -1.06 -6.69
C ASN A 78 -6.92 -1.44 -8.17
N LYS A 79 -7.88 -2.28 -8.60
CA LYS A 79 -8.06 -2.57 -10.03
C LYS A 79 -8.37 -1.30 -10.82
N ASN A 80 -9.27 -0.44 -10.34
CA ASN A 80 -9.58 0.82 -11.00
C ASN A 80 -8.35 1.72 -11.13
N ILE A 81 -7.54 1.83 -10.07
CA ILE A 81 -6.32 2.63 -10.06
C ILE A 81 -5.29 2.07 -11.06
N ILE A 82 -5.05 0.75 -11.03
CA ILE A 82 -4.09 0.09 -11.94
C ILE A 82 -4.51 0.24 -13.40
N ASP A 83 -5.79 0.00 -13.70
CA ASP A 83 -6.33 0.16 -15.06
C ASP A 83 -6.18 1.59 -15.56
N ALA A 84 -6.52 2.58 -14.73
CA ALA A 84 -6.39 3.98 -15.10
C ALA A 84 -4.91 4.40 -15.30
N CYS A 85 -4.00 3.93 -14.45
CA CYS A 85 -2.56 4.17 -14.64
C CYS A 85 -2.07 3.60 -15.96
N LYS A 86 -2.48 2.39 -16.33
CA LYS A 86 -2.16 1.76 -17.61
C LYS A 86 -2.74 2.54 -18.79
N GLU A 87 -4.03 2.91 -18.72
CA GLU A 87 -4.72 3.65 -19.78
C GLU A 87 -4.12 5.06 -20.01
N LEU A 88 -3.64 5.72 -18.95
CA LEU A 88 -3.06 7.06 -18.98
C LEU A 88 -1.53 7.08 -19.19
N GLY A 89 -0.89 5.92 -19.27
CA GLY A 89 0.53 5.80 -19.58
C GLY A 89 1.46 6.10 -18.40
N PHE A 90 1.00 5.98 -17.16
CA PHE A 90 1.91 5.97 -16.01
C PHE A 90 2.88 4.79 -16.13
N SER A 91 4.11 4.99 -15.68
CA SER A 91 5.14 3.94 -15.80
C SER A 91 5.41 3.22 -14.48
N ARG A 92 5.39 3.90 -13.34
CA ARG A 92 5.84 3.40 -12.03
C ARG A 92 4.69 3.26 -11.04
N PHE A 93 4.56 2.08 -10.41
CA PHE A 93 3.51 1.79 -9.45
C PHE A 93 4.07 1.04 -8.23
N ILE A 94 3.87 1.58 -7.03
CA ILE A 94 4.21 0.92 -5.78
C ILE A 94 2.92 0.52 -5.08
N PHE A 95 2.80 -0.75 -4.73
CA PHE A 95 1.60 -1.29 -4.12
C PHE A 95 1.88 -1.90 -2.75
N VAL A 96 1.28 -1.34 -1.73
CA VAL A 96 1.36 -1.89 -0.37
C VAL A 96 0.16 -2.79 -0.12
N THR A 97 0.43 -4.08 0.06
CA THR A 97 -0.59 -5.10 0.30
C THR A 97 -0.51 -5.66 1.73
N SER A 98 -0.24 -6.91 1.90
CA SER A 98 0.05 -7.54 3.20
C SER A 98 0.64 -8.93 3.04
N ILE A 99 1.37 -9.41 4.04
CA ILE A 99 1.64 -10.84 4.21
C ILE A 99 0.31 -11.61 4.21
N GLY A 100 0.33 -12.80 3.61
CA GLY A 100 -0.85 -13.61 3.33
C GLY A 100 -1.37 -13.46 1.90
N ALA A 101 -0.98 -12.39 1.18
CA ALA A 101 -1.30 -12.27 -0.25
C ALA A 101 -0.31 -13.08 -1.10
N GLY A 102 -0.77 -13.55 -2.26
CA GLY A 102 0.02 -14.28 -3.24
C GLY A 102 0.81 -15.44 -2.62
N GLU A 103 2.07 -15.50 -2.96
CA GLU A 103 3.01 -16.56 -2.55
C GLU A 103 3.28 -16.56 -1.04
N SER A 104 3.00 -15.45 -0.34
CA SER A 104 3.14 -15.38 1.12
C SER A 104 1.95 -15.95 1.91
N LYS A 105 0.94 -16.52 1.23
CA LYS A 105 -0.23 -17.13 1.88
C LYS A 105 0.14 -18.16 2.98
N PRO A 106 1.17 -19.03 2.82
CA PRO A 106 1.57 -19.97 3.87
C PRO A 106 2.08 -19.30 5.16
N GLN A 107 2.53 -18.04 5.08
CA GLN A 107 3.05 -17.30 6.23
C GLN A 107 1.95 -16.73 7.15
N LEU A 108 0.68 -16.77 6.69
CA LEU A 108 -0.42 -16.31 7.52
C LEU A 108 -0.71 -17.35 8.61
N PRO A 109 -0.58 -16.98 9.91
CA PRO A 109 -0.85 -17.89 11.02
C PRO A 109 -2.25 -18.48 10.95
N GLU A 110 -2.41 -19.76 11.32
CA GLU A 110 -3.69 -20.48 11.27
C GLU A 110 -4.80 -19.72 12.01
N MET A 111 -4.48 -19.16 13.18
CA MET A 111 -5.44 -18.38 13.99
C MET A 111 -5.95 -17.11 13.28
N LEU A 112 -5.20 -16.57 12.33
CA LEU A 112 -5.57 -15.37 11.57
C LEU A 112 -6.27 -15.67 10.24
N LYS A 113 -6.14 -16.89 9.72
CA LYS A 113 -6.72 -17.28 8.43
C LYS A 113 -8.23 -17.03 8.31
N PRO A 114 -9.07 -17.32 9.33
CA PRO A 114 -10.51 -17.03 9.23
C PRO A 114 -10.82 -15.55 9.02
N PHE A 115 -9.98 -14.66 9.51
CA PHE A 115 -10.22 -13.20 9.50
C PHE A 115 -9.48 -12.49 8.33
N LEU A 116 -8.22 -12.84 8.13
CA LEU A 116 -7.35 -12.16 7.16
C LEU A 116 -7.24 -12.93 5.83
N GLY A 117 -7.50 -14.23 5.81
CA GLY A 117 -7.41 -15.03 4.60
C GLY A 117 -8.25 -14.49 3.45
N PRO A 118 -9.56 -14.23 3.65
CA PRO A 118 -10.41 -13.65 2.61
C PRO A 118 -9.91 -12.28 2.13
N VAL A 119 -9.40 -11.44 3.02
CA VAL A 119 -8.82 -10.13 2.67
C VAL A 119 -7.53 -10.29 1.86
N ALA A 120 -6.67 -11.23 2.26
CA ALA A 120 -5.43 -11.53 1.54
C ALA A 120 -5.71 -12.05 0.13
N GLU A 121 -6.81 -12.78 -0.08
CA GLU A 121 -7.25 -13.22 -1.41
C GLU A 121 -7.67 -12.05 -2.29
N GLU A 122 -8.40 -11.07 -1.79
CA GLU A 122 -8.73 -9.86 -2.53
C GLU A 122 -7.47 -9.05 -2.91
N LYS A 123 -6.52 -8.93 -1.98
CA LYS A 123 -5.21 -8.32 -2.27
C LYS A 123 -4.43 -9.10 -3.33
N THR A 124 -4.46 -10.43 -3.28
CA THR A 124 -3.84 -11.31 -4.29
C THR A 124 -4.41 -11.06 -5.69
N LYS A 125 -5.73 -10.88 -5.81
CA LYS A 125 -6.36 -10.53 -7.08
C LYS A 125 -5.83 -9.19 -7.62
N ALA A 126 -5.69 -8.19 -6.76
CA ALA A 126 -5.14 -6.88 -7.15
C ALA A 126 -3.66 -6.97 -7.56
N GLU A 127 -2.84 -7.73 -6.82
CA GLU A 127 -1.44 -7.98 -7.19
C GLU A 127 -1.33 -8.65 -8.57
N ASN A 128 -2.19 -9.62 -8.86
CA ASN A 128 -2.18 -10.32 -10.17
C ASN A 128 -2.55 -9.37 -11.32
N VAL A 129 -3.50 -8.45 -11.12
CA VAL A 129 -3.82 -7.41 -12.10
C VAL A 129 -2.60 -6.51 -12.33
N LEU A 130 -1.93 -6.07 -11.26
CA LEU A 130 -0.74 -5.23 -11.36
C LEU A 130 0.41 -5.95 -12.09
N ARG A 131 0.71 -7.19 -11.73
CA ARG A 131 1.76 -8.02 -12.37
C ARG A 131 1.52 -8.23 -13.87
N SER A 132 0.27 -8.25 -14.30
CA SER A 132 -0.10 -8.41 -15.73
C SER A 132 -0.29 -7.08 -16.47
N SER A 133 -0.07 -5.94 -15.81
CA SER A 133 -0.37 -4.61 -16.38
C SER A 133 0.73 -4.00 -17.24
N ASN A 134 1.95 -4.54 -17.23
CA ASN A 134 3.18 -3.97 -17.80
C ASN A 134 3.68 -2.68 -17.11
N LEU A 135 3.08 -2.27 -15.97
CA LEU A 135 3.62 -1.20 -15.16
C LEU A 135 4.93 -1.64 -14.49
N LYS A 136 5.87 -0.72 -14.33
CA LYS A 136 7.08 -0.93 -13.50
C LYS A 136 6.65 -0.98 -12.03
N TYR A 137 6.23 -2.14 -11.55
CA TYR A 137 5.70 -2.26 -10.20
C TYR A 137 6.76 -2.60 -9.16
N THR A 138 6.47 -2.26 -7.90
CA THR A 138 7.02 -2.89 -6.70
C THR A 138 5.85 -3.21 -5.78
N ILE A 139 5.79 -4.44 -5.26
CA ILE A 139 4.79 -4.85 -4.28
C ILE A 139 5.48 -4.98 -2.93
N ILE A 140 4.90 -4.37 -1.89
CA ILE A 140 5.40 -4.41 -0.52
C ILE A 140 4.33 -5.04 0.36
N ARG A 141 4.68 -6.14 1.02
CA ARG A 141 3.80 -6.93 1.89
C ARG A 141 4.22 -6.78 3.35
N PRO A 142 3.73 -5.78 4.09
CA PRO A 142 3.92 -5.73 5.53
C PRO A 142 3.15 -6.84 6.25
N GLY A 143 3.69 -7.26 7.39
CA GLY A 143 2.98 -8.08 8.36
C GLY A 143 2.15 -7.22 9.31
N GLN A 144 2.34 -7.40 10.62
CA GLN A 144 1.69 -6.61 11.65
C GLN A 144 2.23 -5.17 11.66
N LEU A 145 1.34 -4.18 11.72
CA LEU A 145 1.71 -2.77 11.77
C LEU A 145 1.29 -2.13 13.08
N THR A 146 2.24 -1.47 13.75
CA THR A 146 2.01 -0.72 15.00
C THR A 146 2.05 0.79 14.78
N ASN A 147 1.58 1.56 15.77
CA ASN A 147 1.66 3.02 15.81
C ASN A 147 2.77 3.52 16.74
N ASP A 148 3.68 2.64 17.14
CA ASP A 148 4.84 3.02 17.95
C ASP A 148 5.76 3.96 17.15
N PRO A 149 6.65 4.69 17.82
CA PRO A 149 7.71 5.44 17.15
C PRO A 149 8.56 4.56 16.22
N ALA A 150 9.09 5.16 15.16
CA ALA A 150 10.01 4.48 14.25
C ALA A 150 11.21 3.90 14.99
N THR A 151 11.66 2.73 14.55
CA THR A 151 12.87 2.08 15.09
C THR A 151 14.08 2.29 14.19
N GLY A 152 13.84 2.57 12.90
CA GLY A 152 14.88 2.65 11.87
C GLY A 152 15.44 1.29 11.41
N ASN A 153 14.86 0.17 11.88
CA ASN A 153 15.35 -1.19 11.58
C ASN A 153 14.52 -1.90 10.50
N GLY A 154 13.72 -1.16 9.74
CA GLY A 154 12.91 -1.70 8.67
C GLY A 154 13.77 -2.27 7.53
N ILE A 155 13.39 -3.43 7.01
CA ILE A 155 14.02 -4.05 5.84
C ILE A 155 13.00 -4.42 4.78
N LEU A 156 13.46 -4.48 3.51
CA LEU A 156 12.79 -5.14 2.40
C LEU A 156 13.51 -6.45 2.12
N THR A 157 12.79 -7.56 2.05
CA THR A 157 13.33 -8.88 1.69
C THR A 157 12.43 -9.58 0.69
N GLU A 158 13.00 -10.28 -0.28
CA GLU A 158 12.25 -11.09 -1.24
C GLU A 158 11.78 -12.42 -0.62
N GLU A 159 12.28 -12.77 0.56
CA GLU A 159 11.78 -13.92 1.31
C GLU A 159 10.37 -13.64 1.86
N CYS A 160 9.50 -14.64 1.81
CA CYS A 160 8.15 -14.55 2.39
C CYS A 160 8.25 -14.71 3.92
N ILE A 161 8.38 -13.60 4.65
CA ILE A 161 8.53 -13.59 6.11
C ILE A 161 7.43 -12.74 6.73
N LEU A 162 6.72 -13.33 7.72
CA LEU A 162 5.83 -12.58 8.57
C LEU A 162 6.63 -11.91 9.69
N GLY A 163 6.46 -10.61 9.83
CA GLY A 163 7.09 -9.83 10.91
C GLY A 163 6.17 -8.73 11.38
N THR A 164 6.70 -7.86 12.21
CA THR A 164 6.04 -6.63 12.65
C THR A 164 6.91 -5.43 12.35
N MET A 165 6.30 -4.25 12.19
CA MET A 165 7.00 -2.99 12.07
C MET A 165 6.09 -1.81 12.40
N THR A 166 6.64 -0.63 12.55
CA THR A 166 5.85 0.58 12.71
C THR A 166 5.35 1.10 11.37
N ARG A 167 4.25 1.88 11.38
CA ARG A 167 3.79 2.56 10.14
C ARG A 167 4.78 3.62 9.66
N GLN A 168 5.59 4.17 10.55
CA GLN A 168 6.65 5.11 10.18
C GLN A 168 7.79 4.40 9.44
N ASP A 169 8.24 3.23 9.93
CA ASP A 169 9.25 2.44 9.25
C ASP A 169 8.74 1.89 7.91
N LEU A 170 7.45 1.49 7.83
CA LEU A 170 6.84 1.11 6.55
C LEU A 170 6.92 2.27 5.54
N ALA A 171 6.65 3.50 5.98
CA ALA A 171 6.77 4.67 5.12
C ALA A 171 8.21 4.81 4.58
N SER A 172 9.22 4.60 5.42
CA SER A 172 10.62 4.62 4.99
C SER A 172 10.97 3.51 3.99
N MET A 173 10.35 2.33 4.11
CA MET A 173 10.51 1.25 3.12
C MET A 173 9.83 1.58 1.79
N VAL A 174 8.68 2.23 1.82
CA VAL A 174 8.04 2.73 0.59
C VAL A 174 8.89 3.82 -0.05
N MET A 175 9.47 4.75 0.74
CA MET A 175 10.40 5.76 0.22
C MET A 175 11.63 5.12 -0.42
N LYS A 176 12.20 4.08 0.18
CA LYS A 176 13.30 3.32 -0.44
C LYS A 176 12.90 2.75 -1.80
N ALA A 177 11.68 2.20 -1.93
CA ALA A 177 11.19 1.70 -3.20
C ALA A 177 10.88 2.80 -4.23
N ILE A 178 10.58 4.03 -3.80
CA ILE A 178 10.45 5.20 -4.68
C ILE A 178 11.81 5.60 -5.26
N ASP A 179 12.85 5.60 -4.45
CA ASP A 179 14.18 6.10 -4.79
C ASP A 179 15.08 5.05 -5.48
N ASP A 180 14.70 3.77 -5.47
CA ASP A 180 15.55 2.65 -5.90
C ASP A 180 14.87 1.84 -7.02
N ASP A 181 15.32 2.06 -8.25
CA ASP A 181 14.84 1.34 -9.44
C ASP A 181 15.15 -0.17 -9.42
N GLU A 182 16.10 -0.63 -8.61
CA GLU A 182 16.40 -2.06 -8.42
C GLU A 182 15.21 -2.82 -7.78
N THR A 183 14.24 -2.10 -7.23
CA THR A 183 13.00 -2.66 -6.68
C THR A 183 11.93 -2.95 -7.75
N ILE A 184 12.14 -2.51 -9.00
CA ILE A 184 11.20 -2.70 -10.09
C ILE A 184 11.04 -4.19 -10.44
N GLY A 185 9.80 -4.63 -10.57
CA GLY A 185 9.44 -6.01 -10.87
C GLY A 185 9.51 -6.95 -9.67
N LYS A 186 9.82 -6.44 -8.48
CA LYS A 186 10.02 -7.24 -7.26
C LYS A 186 8.85 -7.17 -6.30
N ILE A 187 8.78 -8.20 -5.46
CA ILE A 187 7.80 -8.35 -4.39
C ILE A 187 8.56 -8.57 -3.10
N TYR A 188 8.30 -7.73 -2.11
CA TYR A 188 9.00 -7.75 -0.83
C TYR A 188 8.06 -8.01 0.34
N SER A 189 8.47 -8.86 1.26
CA SER A 189 8.06 -8.74 2.65
C SER A 189 8.78 -7.56 3.29
N THR A 190 8.14 -6.90 4.25
CA THR A 190 8.78 -5.83 5.01
C THR A 190 8.46 -5.97 6.50
N LEU A 191 9.49 -5.82 7.32
CA LEU A 191 9.44 -6.03 8.77
C LEU A 191 10.58 -5.26 9.45
N ASP A 192 10.48 -5.10 10.76
CA ASP A 192 11.59 -4.71 11.62
C ASP A 192 12.42 -5.97 11.92
N GLN A 193 13.71 -5.95 11.57
CA GLN A 193 14.58 -7.12 11.71
C GLN A 193 14.85 -7.54 13.17
N HIS A 194 14.44 -6.73 14.15
CA HIS A 194 14.67 -6.95 15.58
C HIS A 194 13.37 -7.13 16.37
N LYS A 195 12.22 -7.23 15.70
CA LYS A 195 10.92 -7.38 16.33
C LYS A 195 10.16 -8.60 15.82
N ASP A 196 9.79 -9.48 16.72
CA ASP A 196 8.86 -10.56 16.43
C ASP A 196 7.41 -10.07 16.38
N PRO A 197 6.54 -10.68 15.57
CA PRO A 197 5.12 -10.37 15.57
C PRO A 197 4.45 -10.80 16.88
N ASP A 198 3.60 -9.94 17.44
CA ASP A 198 2.79 -10.23 18.62
C ASP A 198 1.32 -10.39 18.24
N PHE A 199 0.77 -11.58 18.39
CA PHE A 199 -0.63 -11.93 18.14
C PHE A 199 -1.42 -12.23 19.41
N SER A 200 -0.92 -11.87 20.58
CA SER A 200 -1.60 -12.08 21.89
C SER A 200 -3.01 -11.48 21.94
N TRP A 201 -3.23 -10.40 21.18
CA TRP A 201 -4.54 -9.75 21.05
C TRP A 201 -5.62 -10.62 20.39
N VAL A 202 -5.25 -11.66 19.63
CA VAL A 202 -6.21 -12.57 18.98
C VAL A 202 -6.86 -13.50 19.99
N GLN A 203 -6.13 -13.85 21.07
CA GLN A 203 -6.61 -14.77 22.10
C GLN A 203 -7.66 -14.14 23.03
N ASN A 204 -7.81 -12.82 22.96
CA ASN A 204 -8.71 -12.02 23.81
C ASN A 204 -10.00 -11.56 23.07
N ARG A 205 -10.34 -12.18 21.91
CA ARG A 205 -11.55 -11.85 21.13
C ARG A 205 -12.61 -12.92 21.18
#